data_41805bfd4dc995d64c5aaf1449f7e4cf
#
_entry.id   41805bfd4dc995d64c5aaf1449f7e4cf
#
_cell.length_a   1.000
_cell.length_b   1.000
_cell.length_c   1.000
_cell.angle_alpha   90.00
_cell.angle_beta   90.00
_cell.angle_gamma   90.00
#
_symmetry.space_group_name_H-M   'P 1'
#
loop_
_entity.id
_entity.type
_entity.pdbx_description
1 polymer ?
#
loop_
_entity_poly.entity_id
_entity_poly.type
_entity_poly.pdbx_seq_one_letter_code
_entity_poly.pdbx_strand_id
1 'polypeptide(L)'
;WPVSQWALRVKYSLTPELFVQVGAYEQNPSLLETGNGFKLNGSGTKGAVLPVEMVWSPKVNGLPGEYRVGYYYSTAKANDVYEDVNGNSAALTGLDYKEHSSKHGYWVVARQQITAHNDDPSRGLSVFANFTAHAKDVNKVSNYVQAGLVYKGPFDGRPKDDIGFGVARISTNSD
;
A
#
# COMPACT_ATOMS: atom_id res chain seq x y z
N TRP A 1 8.22 -4.78 14.31
CA TRP A 1 9.50 -5.10 13.68
C TRP A 1 9.22 -5.66 12.28
N PRO A 2 10.03 -5.33 11.25
CA PRO A 2 9.91 -5.99 9.96
C PRO A 2 10.30 -7.47 10.11
N VAL A 3 9.47 -8.35 9.57
CA VAL A 3 9.70 -9.79 9.56
C VAL A 3 10.08 -10.20 8.15
N SER A 4 11.22 -10.87 8.00
CA SER A 4 11.67 -11.37 6.71
C SER A 4 10.87 -12.62 6.35
N GLN A 5 10.31 -12.64 5.14
CA GLN A 5 9.56 -13.75 4.57
C GLN A 5 10.03 -13.99 3.14
N TRP A 6 9.74 -15.15 2.60
CA TRP A 6 10.04 -15.44 1.20
C TRP A 6 9.23 -14.52 0.28
N ALA A 7 9.92 -13.95 -0.69
CA ALA A 7 9.28 -13.07 -1.67
C ALA A 7 9.95 -13.21 -3.04
N LEU A 8 9.13 -13.05 -4.07
CA LEU A 8 9.57 -12.89 -5.45
C LEU A 8 8.88 -11.64 -6.03
N ARG A 9 9.63 -10.82 -6.75
CA ARG A 9 9.09 -9.68 -7.50
C ARG A 9 9.69 -9.65 -8.90
N VAL A 10 8.83 -9.46 -9.89
CA VAL A 10 9.20 -9.24 -11.28
C VAL A 10 8.72 -7.86 -11.70
N LYS A 11 9.61 -7.10 -12.34
CA LYS A 11 9.32 -5.80 -12.94
C LYS A 11 9.56 -5.88 -14.43
N TYR A 12 8.61 -5.41 -15.23
CA TYR A 12 8.70 -5.34 -16.67
C TYR A 12 8.44 -3.92 -17.17
N SER A 13 9.43 -3.30 -17.83
CA SER A 13 9.30 -1.95 -18.40
C SER A 13 8.69 -2.04 -19.78
N LEU A 14 7.51 -1.44 -19.94
CA LEU A 14 6.80 -1.33 -21.21
C LEU A 14 7.35 -0.20 -22.06
N THR A 15 7.67 0.93 -21.40
CA THR A 15 8.34 2.08 -21.99
C THR A 15 9.34 2.64 -20.96
N PRO A 16 10.18 3.63 -21.29
CA PRO A 16 11.03 4.32 -20.30
C PRO A 16 10.26 4.94 -19.14
N GLU A 17 9.00 5.32 -19.35
CA GLU A 17 8.14 5.98 -18.36
C GLU A 17 7.12 5.05 -17.71
N LEU A 18 6.86 3.86 -18.30
CA LEU A 18 5.80 2.96 -17.87
C LEU A 18 6.34 1.57 -17.57
N PHE A 19 6.07 1.07 -16.37
CA PHE A 19 6.35 -0.32 -16.03
C PHE A 19 5.19 -0.96 -15.25
N VAL A 20 5.15 -2.28 -15.31
CA VAL A 20 4.29 -3.12 -14.48
C VAL A 20 5.18 -3.98 -13.60
N GLN A 21 4.79 -4.16 -12.36
CA GLN A 21 5.44 -5.10 -11.46
C GLN A 21 4.40 -6.02 -10.81
N VAL A 22 4.82 -7.26 -10.62
CA VAL A 22 4.05 -8.29 -9.92
C VAL A 22 4.91 -8.90 -8.84
N GLY A 23 4.29 -9.35 -7.77
CA GLY A 23 4.99 -9.97 -6.66
C GLY A 23 4.24 -11.17 -6.11
N ALA A 24 4.98 -12.00 -5.38
CA ALA A 24 4.43 -13.05 -4.52
C ALA A 24 5.19 -12.97 -3.19
N TYR A 25 4.46 -12.79 -2.10
CA TYR A 25 5.01 -12.61 -0.76
C TYR A 25 4.38 -13.64 0.16
N GLU A 26 5.19 -14.48 0.77
CA GLU A 26 4.72 -15.45 1.76
C GLU A 26 4.02 -14.73 2.92
N GLN A 27 2.99 -15.34 3.46
CA GLN A 27 2.34 -14.95 4.71
C GLN A 27 2.55 -16.04 5.76
N ASN A 28 3.54 -15.86 6.60
CA ASN A 28 3.95 -16.82 7.62
C ASN A 28 4.00 -16.17 9.01
N PRO A 29 2.87 -16.17 9.75
CA PRO A 29 2.82 -15.57 11.08
C PRO A 29 3.75 -16.24 12.09
N SER A 30 4.15 -17.51 11.90
CA SER A 30 5.06 -18.19 12.83
C SER A 30 6.46 -17.55 12.89
N LEU A 31 6.84 -16.77 11.86
CA LEU A 31 8.10 -16.02 11.85
C LEU A 31 8.09 -14.82 12.81
N LEU A 32 6.92 -14.42 13.34
CA LEU A 32 6.80 -13.44 14.42
C LEU A 32 7.13 -14.02 15.79
N GLU A 33 7.16 -15.34 15.93
CA GLU A 33 7.47 -16.00 17.18
C GLU A 33 8.96 -15.96 17.47
N THR A 34 9.30 -15.81 18.74
CA THR A 34 10.70 -15.79 19.20
C THR A 34 11.44 -17.07 18.80
N GLY A 35 12.61 -16.95 18.18
CA GLY A 35 13.45 -18.06 17.75
C GLY A 35 13.13 -18.59 16.34
N ASN A 36 12.10 -18.08 15.67
CA ASN A 36 11.74 -18.52 14.32
C ASN A 36 12.31 -17.63 13.18
N GLY A 37 12.99 -16.53 13.51
CA GLY A 37 13.45 -15.54 12.52
C GLY A 37 14.42 -16.05 11.44
N PHE A 38 15.07 -17.19 11.65
CA PHE A 38 15.96 -17.84 10.69
C PHE A 38 15.45 -19.20 10.18
N LYS A 39 14.21 -19.57 10.51
CA LYS A 39 13.61 -20.80 9.99
C LYS A 39 13.12 -20.57 8.56
N LEU A 40 13.89 -21.01 7.58
CA LEU A 40 13.59 -20.86 6.16
C LEU A 40 12.66 -21.96 5.60
N ASN A 41 12.22 -22.92 6.44
CA ASN A 41 11.23 -23.90 6.04
C ASN A 41 9.84 -23.25 6.05
N GLY A 42 8.98 -23.56 5.09
CA GLY A 42 7.63 -23.01 4.97
C GLY A 42 6.64 -23.52 6.03
N SER A 43 7.12 -24.08 7.16
CA SER A 43 6.22 -24.50 8.26
C SER A 43 5.59 -23.26 8.90
N GLY A 44 4.25 -23.21 8.95
CA GLY A 44 3.50 -22.03 9.42
C GLY A 44 3.03 -21.09 8.33
N THR A 45 3.37 -21.31 7.06
CA THR A 45 2.82 -20.56 5.91
C THR A 45 1.31 -20.70 5.88
N LYS A 46 0.61 -19.57 5.84
CA LYS A 46 -0.86 -19.48 5.77
C LYS A 46 -1.37 -19.09 4.38
N GLY A 47 -0.47 -18.65 3.50
CA GLY A 47 -0.80 -18.22 2.15
C GLY A 47 0.23 -17.26 1.59
N ALA A 48 -0.15 -16.53 0.55
CA ALA A 48 0.67 -15.53 -0.09
C ALA A 48 -0.14 -14.27 -0.42
N VAL A 49 0.53 -13.12 -0.45
CA VAL A 49 0.03 -11.88 -1.04
C VAL A 49 0.58 -11.74 -2.44
N LEU A 50 -0.30 -11.53 -3.40
CA LEU A 50 -0.02 -11.41 -4.82
C LEU A 50 -0.39 -10.00 -5.31
N PRO A 51 0.49 -8.99 -5.17
CA PRO A 51 0.24 -7.66 -5.69
C PRO A 51 0.61 -7.57 -7.17
N VAL A 52 -0.14 -6.72 -7.89
CA VAL A 52 0.19 -6.19 -9.21
C VAL A 52 0.12 -4.68 -9.15
N GLU A 53 1.10 -4.00 -9.71
CA GLU A 53 1.14 -2.53 -9.75
C GLU A 53 1.63 -2.06 -11.12
N MET A 54 0.96 -1.06 -11.65
CA MET A 54 1.39 -0.30 -12.81
C MET A 54 1.88 1.07 -12.34
N VAL A 55 3.04 1.50 -12.82
CA VAL A 55 3.66 2.79 -12.49
C VAL A 55 3.98 3.53 -13.77
N TRP A 56 3.42 4.73 -13.87
CA TRP A 56 3.67 5.66 -14.98
C TRP A 56 4.33 6.94 -14.45
N SER A 57 5.50 7.26 -14.99
CA SER A 57 6.35 8.37 -14.54
C SER A 57 6.58 9.38 -15.69
N PRO A 58 5.54 10.12 -16.12
CA PRO A 58 5.64 11.08 -17.22
C PRO A 58 6.33 12.38 -16.79
N LYS A 59 6.68 13.17 -17.80
CA LYS A 59 6.98 14.59 -17.63
C LYS A 59 5.82 15.42 -18.17
N VAL A 60 5.08 16.10 -17.31
CA VAL A 60 4.00 17.00 -17.70
C VAL A 60 4.56 18.43 -17.70
N ASN A 61 4.56 19.09 -18.86
CA ASN A 61 5.19 20.39 -19.06
C ASN A 61 6.67 20.43 -18.62
N GLY A 62 7.41 19.34 -18.86
CA GLY A 62 8.81 19.20 -18.47
C GLY A 62 9.04 18.83 -16.99
N LEU A 63 8.00 18.82 -16.14
CA LEU A 63 8.08 18.54 -14.71
C LEU A 63 7.71 17.09 -14.41
N PRO A 64 8.43 16.41 -13.49
CA PRO A 64 8.22 14.99 -13.20
C PRO A 64 6.87 14.74 -12.52
N GLY A 65 6.19 13.69 -12.98
CA GLY A 65 5.04 13.09 -12.34
C GLY A 65 5.28 11.62 -12.02
N GLU A 66 4.49 11.05 -11.13
CA GLU A 66 4.44 9.62 -10.87
C GLU A 66 3.01 9.23 -10.50
N TYR A 67 2.48 8.25 -11.21
CA TYR A 67 1.13 7.74 -11.02
C TYR A 67 1.19 6.23 -10.89
N ARG A 68 0.54 5.71 -9.85
CA ARG A 68 0.52 4.28 -9.55
C ARG A 68 -0.91 3.81 -9.37
N VAL A 69 -1.21 2.65 -9.91
CA VAL A 69 -2.43 1.92 -9.62
C VAL A 69 -2.04 0.47 -9.34
N GLY A 70 -2.57 -0.08 -8.29
CA GLY A 70 -2.28 -1.45 -7.92
C GLY A 70 -3.46 -2.15 -7.25
N TYR A 71 -3.36 -3.47 -7.26
CA TYR A 71 -4.30 -4.39 -6.65
C TYR A 71 -3.51 -5.50 -5.97
N TYR A 72 -3.99 -5.97 -4.83
CA TYR A 72 -3.46 -7.18 -4.22
C TYR A 72 -4.56 -8.18 -3.94
N TYR A 73 -4.18 -9.45 -4.03
CA TYR A 73 -4.96 -10.59 -3.61
C TYR A 73 -4.15 -11.40 -2.61
N SER A 74 -4.76 -11.79 -1.50
CA SER A 74 -4.15 -12.66 -0.49
C SER A 74 -4.91 -13.97 -0.44
N THR A 75 -4.18 -15.08 -0.49
CA THR A 75 -4.73 -16.43 -0.37
C THR A 75 -4.83 -16.90 1.08
N ALA A 76 -4.34 -16.10 2.04
CA ALA A 76 -4.49 -16.44 3.45
C ALA A 76 -5.94 -16.22 3.89
N LYS A 77 -6.46 -17.20 4.62
CA LYS A 77 -7.76 -17.11 5.28
C LYS A 77 -7.79 -15.96 6.29
N ALA A 78 -8.96 -15.39 6.49
CA ALA A 78 -9.20 -14.34 7.46
C ALA A 78 -10.60 -14.46 8.05
N ASN A 79 -10.70 -14.17 9.33
CA ASN A 79 -12.01 -14.03 9.96
C ASN A 79 -12.69 -12.75 9.50
N ASP A 80 -14.01 -12.82 9.35
CA ASP A 80 -14.86 -11.66 9.23
C ASP A 80 -14.64 -10.71 10.42
N VAL A 81 -14.81 -9.41 10.22
CA VAL A 81 -14.65 -8.44 11.30
C VAL A 81 -15.93 -8.23 12.11
N TYR A 82 -17.08 -8.71 11.61
CA TYR A 82 -18.41 -8.52 12.19
C TYR A 82 -19.24 -9.79 12.23
N GLU A 83 -19.37 -10.50 11.10
CA GLU A 83 -20.28 -11.65 10.98
C GLU A 83 -19.76 -12.92 11.67
N ASP A 84 -20.67 -13.64 12.33
CA ASP A 84 -20.48 -15.02 12.79
C ASP A 84 -20.76 -16.00 11.64
N VAL A 85 -20.59 -17.31 11.93
CA VAL A 85 -20.84 -18.40 10.98
C VAL A 85 -22.27 -18.45 10.43
N ASN A 86 -23.23 -17.77 11.05
CA ASN A 86 -24.63 -17.67 10.67
C ASN A 86 -25.00 -16.32 10.04
N GLY A 87 -24.04 -15.39 9.90
CA GLY A 87 -24.26 -14.06 9.35
C GLY A 87 -24.82 -13.03 10.32
N ASN A 88 -24.76 -13.31 11.64
CA ASN A 88 -25.17 -12.36 12.69
C ASN A 88 -23.94 -11.70 13.30
N SER A 89 -24.13 -10.68 14.15
CA SER A 89 -23.02 -10.06 14.89
C SER A 89 -22.37 -11.08 15.84
N ALA A 90 -21.12 -11.46 15.56
CA ALA A 90 -20.35 -12.40 16.39
C ALA A 90 -20.17 -11.87 17.83
N ALA A 91 -20.07 -10.54 17.99
CA ALA A 91 -19.96 -9.91 19.30
C ALA A 91 -21.23 -10.09 20.16
N LEU A 92 -22.41 -10.20 19.54
CA LEU A 92 -23.68 -10.40 20.23
C LEU A 92 -24.00 -11.87 20.47
N THR A 93 -23.66 -12.73 19.52
CA THR A 93 -23.99 -14.18 19.59
C THR A 93 -22.96 -14.97 20.38
N GLY A 94 -21.71 -14.49 20.46
CA GLY A 94 -20.59 -15.22 21.06
C GLY A 94 -20.13 -16.44 20.22
N LEU A 95 -20.62 -16.58 18.98
CA LEU A 95 -20.21 -17.61 18.04
C LEU A 95 -18.91 -17.23 17.34
N ASP A 96 -18.25 -18.24 16.74
CA ASP A 96 -17.05 -18.01 15.95
C ASP A 96 -17.31 -17.11 14.75
N TYR A 97 -16.34 -16.26 14.43
CA TYR A 97 -16.40 -15.41 13.24
C TYR A 97 -16.38 -16.25 11.95
N LYS A 98 -17.15 -15.83 10.98
CA LYS A 98 -17.14 -16.39 9.63
C LYS A 98 -15.75 -16.30 9.02
N GLU A 99 -15.26 -17.39 8.44
CA GLU A 99 -13.95 -17.43 7.79
C GLU A 99 -14.07 -17.16 6.29
N HIS A 100 -13.30 -16.21 5.79
CA HIS A 100 -13.13 -15.94 4.37
C HIS A 100 -11.84 -16.57 3.85
N SER A 101 -11.87 -17.06 2.61
CA SER A 101 -10.75 -17.75 1.98
C SER A 101 -9.68 -16.80 1.41
N SER A 102 -9.95 -15.49 1.39
CA SER A 102 -9.07 -14.52 0.75
C SER A 102 -9.30 -13.11 1.27
N LYS A 103 -8.31 -12.24 1.00
CA LYS A 103 -8.41 -10.79 1.18
C LYS A 103 -7.96 -10.09 -0.10
N HIS A 104 -8.48 -8.91 -0.35
CA HIS A 104 -8.05 -8.09 -1.47
C HIS A 104 -8.16 -6.61 -1.16
N GLY A 105 -7.52 -5.81 -1.99
CA GLY A 105 -7.59 -4.37 -1.92
C GLY A 105 -6.88 -3.74 -3.11
N TYR A 106 -7.03 -2.42 -3.23
CA TYR A 106 -6.42 -1.66 -4.31
C TYR A 106 -5.91 -0.31 -3.79
N TRP A 107 -4.98 0.27 -4.54
CA TRP A 107 -4.45 1.60 -4.25
C TRP A 107 -4.26 2.40 -5.53
N VAL A 108 -4.38 3.71 -5.36
CA VAL A 108 -4.01 4.70 -6.37
C VAL A 108 -3.13 5.74 -5.71
N VAL A 109 -1.99 6.05 -6.31
CA VAL A 109 -1.08 7.09 -5.86
C VAL A 109 -0.82 8.04 -7.03
N ALA A 110 -0.90 9.33 -6.78
CA ALA A 110 -0.54 10.36 -7.74
C ALA A 110 0.42 11.35 -7.08
N ARG A 111 1.49 11.68 -7.77
CA ARG A 111 2.40 12.77 -7.42
C ARG A 111 2.74 13.55 -8.67
N GLN A 112 2.61 14.86 -8.63
CA GLN A 112 2.95 15.74 -9.75
C GLN A 112 3.69 16.97 -9.24
N GLN A 113 4.88 17.23 -9.79
CA GLN A 113 5.53 18.52 -9.61
C GLN A 113 4.81 19.55 -10.47
N ILE A 114 4.42 20.67 -9.86
CA ILE A 114 3.62 21.72 -10.51
C ILE A 114 4.39 23.03 -10.74
N THR A 115 5.53 23.21 -10.08
CA THR A 115 6.44 24.35 -10.35
C THR A 115 7.89 23.90 -10.38
N ALA A 116 8.75 24.64 -11.10
CA ALA A 116 10.18 24.64 -10.92
C ALA A 116 10.58 25.82 -10.02
N HIS A 117 11.72 25.72 -9.34
CA HIS A 117 12.29 26.83 -8.56
C HIS A 117 13.43 27.46 -9.36
N ASN A 118 13.28 28.73 -9.76
CA ASN A 118 14.26 29.42 -10.59
C ASN A 118 14.67 28.66 -11.85
N ASP A 119 13.66 28.08 -12.58
CA ASP A 119 13.82 27.22 -13.76
C ASP A 119 14.58 25.90 -13.52
N ASP A 120 14.87 25.54 -12.27
CA ASP A 120 15.46 24.27 -11.89
C ASP A 120 14.36 23.21 -11.64
N PRO A 121 14.16 22.23 -12.56
CA PRO A 121 13.13 21.22 -12.41
C PRO A 121 13.44 20.17 -11.33
N SER A 122 14.63 20.18 -10.74
CA SER A 122 14.98 19.32 -9.60
C SER A 122 14.44 19.85 -8.27
N ARG A 123 13.99 21.11 -8.25
CA ARG A 123 13.46 21.87 -7.13
C ARG A 123 12.06 22.38 -7.46
N GLY A 124 11.24 22.64 -6.46
CA GLY A 124 9.90 23.20 -6.67
C GLY A 124 8.80 22.47 -5.93
N LEU A 125 7.57 22.91 -6.17
CA LEU A 125 6.37 22.39 -5.50
C LEU A 125 5.84 21.16 -6.21
N SER A 126 5.62 20.11 -5.44
CA SER A 126 4.89 18.91 -5.84
C SER A 126 3.63 18.75 -5.01
N VAL A 127 2.57 18.26 -5.61
CA VAL A 127 1.36 17.80 -4.93
C VAL A 127 1.29 16.28 -4.99
N PHE A 128 0.67 15.66 -3.98
CA PHE A 128 0.45 14.22 -3.97
C PHE A 128 -0.93 13.88 -3.42
N ALA A 129 -1.45 12.75 -3.87
CA ALA A 129 -2.63 12.10 -3.31
C ALA A 129 -2.43 10.58 -3.29
N ASN A 130 -3.00 9.94 -2.28
CA ASN A 130 -3.00 8.49 -2.11
C ASN A 130 -4.40 8.06 -1.66
N PHE A 131 -4.90 7.02 -2.29
CA PHE A 131 -6.12 6.33 -1.88
C PHE A 131 -5.85 4.83 -1.82
N THR A 132 -6.24 4.20 -0.73
CA THR A 132 -6.18 2.74 -0.56
C THR A 132 -7.52 2.26 -0.03
N ALA A 133 -8.02 1.15 -0.57
CA ALA A 133 -9.21 0.49 -0.09
C ALA A 133 -9.00 -1.02 0.06
N HIS A 134 -9.64 -1.58 1.05
CA HIS A 134 -9.57 -3.00 1.41
C HIS A 134 -10.96 -3.62 1.42
N ALA A 135 -11.02 -4.94 1.21
CA ALA A 135 -12.25 -5.70 1.42
C ALA A 135 -12.76 -5.49 2.84
N LYS A 136 -13.98 -4.98 2.99
CA LYS A 136 -14.54 -4.54 4.27
C LYS A 136 -14.72 -5.70 5.23
N ASP A 137 -15.18 -6.83 4.74
CA ASP A 137 -15.54 -8.00 5.55
C ASP A 137 -14.37 -8.57 6.37
N VAL A 138 -13.13 -8.37 5.91
CA VAL A 138 -11.92 -8.96 6.51
C VAL A 138 -10.87 -7.94 6.97
N ASN A 139 -11.19 -6.64 6.91
CA ASN A 139 -10.28 -5.58 7.34
C ASN A 139 -11.00 -4.58 8.23
N LYS A 140 -10.39 -4.28 9.38
CA LYS A 140 -10.90 -3.23 10.29
C LYS A 140 -10.80 -1.84 9.68
N VAL A 141 -9.84 -1.61 8.78
CA VAL A 141 -9.70 -0.37 8.01
C VAL A 141 -10.30 -0.61 6.62
N SER A 142 -11.33 0.14 6.27
CA SER A 142 -11.99 0.05 4.96
C SER A 142 -11.26 0.85 3.90
N ASN A 143 -10.81 2.06 4.23
CA ASN A 143 -10.05 2.90 3.31
C ASN A 143 -9.11 3.87 4.04
N TYR A 144 -8.13 4.33 3.29
CA TYR A 144 -7.18 5.36 3.66
C TYR A 144 -7.07 6.38 2.53
N VAL A 145 -7.17 7.66 2.88
CA VAL A 145 -7.00 8.78 1.95
C VAL A 145 -5.94 9.70 2.52
N GLN A 146 -5.02 10.13 1.68
CA GLN A 146 -4.00 11.11 2.03
C GLN A 146 -3.80 12.09 0.87
N ALA A 147 -3.60 13.36 1.17
CA ALA A 147 -3.20 14.36 0.19
C ALA A 147 -2.26 15.38 0.84
N GLY A 148 -1.44 16.02 0.03
CA GLY A 148 -0.52 17.03 0.54
C GLY A 148 0.34 17.64 -0.56
N LEU A 149 1.28 18.44 -0.11
CA LEU A 149 2.25 19.16 -0.94
C LEU A 149 3.64 19.09 -0.31
N VAL A 150 4.66 19.11 -1.15
CA VAL A 150 6.07 19.15 -0.75
C VAL A 150 6.76 20.16 -1.63
N TYR A 151 7.40 21.15 -1.03
CA TYR A 151 8.30 22.07 -1.73
C TYR A 151 9.75 21.61 -1.48
N LYS A 152 10.41 21.17 -2.54
CA LYS A 152 11.80 20.75 -2.50
C LYS A 152 12.71 21.94 -2.83
N GLY A 153 13.72 22.18 -2.00
CA GLY A 153 14.70 23.24 -2.19
C GLY A 153 14.11 24.64 -2.17
N PRO A 154 13.30 25.05 -1.16
CA PRO A 154 12.68 26.39 -1.13
C PRO A 154 13.69 27.51 -0.94
N PHE A 155 14.88 27.21 -0.42
CA PHE A 155 15.92 28.20 -0.10
C PHE A 155 17.17 27.99 -0.97
N ASP A 156 17.67 29.05 -1.62
CA ASP A 156 18.87 28.95 -2.47
C ASP A 156 20.13 28.60 -1.68
N GLY A 157 20.28 29.07 -0.44
CA GLY A 157 21.37 28.69 0.46
C GLY A 157 21.26 27.26 1.01
N ARG A 158 20.10 26.61 0.86
CA ARG A 158 19.82 25.25 1.38
C ARG A 158 18.95 24.48 0.39
N PRO A 159 19.46 24.19 -0.82
CA PRO A 159 18.66 23.61 -1.91
C PRO A 159 18.25 22.15 -1.69
N LYS A 160 18.73 21.50 -0.64
CA LYS A 160 18.39 20.12 -0.29
C LYS A 160 17.33 20.00 0.81
N ASP A 161 16.87 21.14 1.34
CA ASP A 161 15.80 21.14 2.33
C ASP A 161 14.45 20.91 1.65
N ASP A 162 13.55 20.22 2.37
CA ASP A 162 12.18 20.01 1.94
C ASP A 162 11.21 20.56 3.00
N ILE A 163 10.15 21.23 2.55
CA ILE A 163 9.02 21.63 3.39
C ILE A 163 7.77 20.91 2.87
N GLY A 164 7.08 20.20 3.74
CA GLY A 164 5.88 19.46 3.37
C GLY A 164 4.71 19.69 4.33
N PHE A 165 3.51 19.62 3.76
CA PHE A 165 2.26 19.59 4.50
C PHE A 165 1.37 18.50 3.93
N GLY A 166 0.70 17.75 4.79
CA GLY A 166 -0.22 16.70 4.38
C GLY A 166 -1.31 16.46 5.39
N VAL A 167 -2.42 15.96 4.90
CA VAL A 167 -3.56 15.49 5.69
C VAL A 167 -3.89 14.07 5.30
N ALA A 168 -4.35 13.29 6.28
CA ALA A 168 -4.75 11.91 6.07
C ALA A 168 -6.03 11.59 6.83
N ARG A 169 -6.84 10.69 6.27
CA ARG A 169 -8.02 10.13 6.89
C ARG A 169 -7.99 8.61 6.79
N ILE A 170 -8.21 7.96 7.92
CA ILE A 170 -8.46 6.52 8.00
C ILE A 170 -9.94 6.33 8.27
N SER A 171 -10.60 5.50 7.47
CA SER A 171 -11.97 5.08 7.73
C SER A 171 -11.96 3.63 8.21
N THR A 172 -12.49 3.40 9.38
CA THR A 172 -12.72 2.05 9.91
C THR A 172 -14.11 1.56 9.48
N ASN A 173 -14.28 0.24 9.46
CA ASN A 173 -15.62 -0.32 9.37
C ASN A 173 -16.35 -0.03 10.68
N SER A 174 -17.54 0.52 10.56
CA SER A 174 -18.52 0.74 11.61
C SER A 174 -19.79 0.01 11.19
N ASP A 175 -19.83 -1.28 11.43
CA ASP A 175 -21.08 -2.03 11.35
C ASP A 175 -21.66 -2.20 12.75
#